data_d16ceca62a7a46e46ee116504b97b7e6
#
_entry.id   d16ceca62a7a46e46ee116504b97b7e6
#
_cell.length_a   1.000
_cell.length_b   1.000
_cell.length_c   1.000
_cell.angle_alpha   90.00
_cell.angle_beta   90.00
_cell.angle_gamma   90.00
#
_symmetry.space_group_name_H-M   'P 1'
#
loop_
_entity.id
_entity.type
_entity.pdbx_description
1 polymer ?
#
loop_
_entity_poly.entity_id
_entity_poly.type
_entity_poly.pdbx_seq_one_letter_code
_entity_poly.pdbx_strand_id
1 'polypeptide(L)'
;SAMPAKCAATCASLTSPAALKEYLVLVRGSAASSGEIDRPLTGANGKKKDALTRFEKIGEVYRSSLLRVRIFTGRRHQIRRHLAGLGHQVIGDTTYGKGKINRFLREEHGLPRMFLHCARLGFEHPGGGKRVEVRAPLAEDLRAFLLNLPGCPSQLLEEA
;
A
#
# COMPACT_ATOMS: atom_id res chain seq x y z
N SER A 1 -9.94 -28.54 0.27
CA SER A 1 -11.27 -28.15 -0.25
C SER A 1 -11.07 -27.20 -1.43
N ALA A 2 -11.60 -27.61 -2.60
CA ALA A 2 -11.47 -26.85 -3.84
C ALA A 2 -12.28 -25.54 -3.71
N MET A 3 -11.68 -24.41 -4.11
CA MET A 3 -12.39 -23.12 -4.23
C MET A 3 -13.54 -23.23 -5.25
N PRO A 4 -14.70 -22.61 -4.98
CA PRO A 4 -15.76 -22.51 -5.97
C PRO A 4 -15.26 -21.86 -7.27
N ALA A 5 -15.69 -22.35 -8.43
CA ALA A 5 -15.23 -21.87 -9.76
C ALA A 5 -15.34 -20.34 -9.92
N LYS A 6 -16.39 -19.71 -9.40
CA LYS A 6 -16.56 -18.24 -9.41
C LYS A 6 -15.49 -17.52 -8.57
N CYS A 7 -15.09 -18.09 -7.45
CA CYS A 7 -14.05 -17.52 -6.59
C CYS A 7 -12.67 -17.61 -7.24
N ALA A 8 -12.37 -18.75 -7.89
CA ALA A 8 -11.12 -18.92 -8.63
C ALA A 8 -11.01 -17.96 -9.83
N ALA A 9 -12.09 -17.73 -10.57
CA ALA A 9 -12.13 -16.77 -11.67
C ALA A 9 -11.92 -15.31 -11.20
N THR A 10 -12.52 -14.93 -10.08
CA THR A 10 -12.32 -13.59 -9.48
C THR A 10 -10.87 -13.40 -9.01
N CYS A 11 -10.29 -14.41 -8.37
CA CYS A 11 -8.87 -14.39 -7.99
C CYS A 11 -7.95 -14.24 -9.21
N ALA A 12 -8.22 -14.96 -10.30
CA ALA A 12 -7.45 -14.84 -11.54
C ALA A 12 -7.54 -13.45 -12.14
N SER A 13 -8.72 -12.82 -12.16
CA SER A 13 -8.90 -11.44 -12.61
C SER A 13 -8.14 -10.43 -11.76
N LEU A 14 -8.11 -10.58 -10.43
CA LEU A 14 -7.37 -9.72 -9.51
C LEU A 14 -5.86 -9.90 -9.59
N THR A 15 -5.39 -11.07 -9.98
CA THR A 15 -3.96 -11.37 -10.17
C THR A 15 -3.45 -11.06 -11.57
N SER A 16 -4.34 -10.76 -12.50
CA SER A 16 -4.00 -10.35 -13.87
C SER A 16 -3.12 -9.10 -13.88
N PRO A 17 -2.14 -9.00 -14.80
CA PRO A 17 -1.35 -7.78 -15.00
C PRO A 17 -2.20 -6.55 -15.37
N ALA A 18 -3.38 -6.77 -15.97
CA ALA A 18 -4.34 -5.71 -16.29
C ALA A 18 -5.13 -5.19 -15.08
N ALA A 19 -5.08 -5.87 -13.95
CA ALA A 19 -5.75 -5.44 -12.73
C ALA A 19 -5.09 -4.17 -12.16
N LEU A 20 -5.92 -3.17 -11.84
CA LEU A 20 -5.48 -1.98 -11.13
C LEU A 20 -5.50 -2.25 -9.62
N LYS A 21 -4.37 -2.04 -8.96
CA LYS A 21 -4.25 -2.15 -7.49
C LYS A 21 -3.50 -0.91 -7.00
N GLU A 22 -4.23 -0.02 -6.37
CA GLU A 22 -3.72 1.25 -5.86
C GLU A 22 -3.93 1.35 -4.36
N TYR A 23 -2.90 1.80 -3.67
CA TYR A 23 -2.84 1.87 -2.22
C TYR A 23 -2.43 3.27 -1.76
N LEU A 24 -2.92 3.67 -0.60
CA LEU A 24 -2.40 4.80 0.17
C LEU A 24 -1.51 4.25 1.29
N VAL A 25 -0.28 4.75 1.35
CA VAL A 25 0.76 4.24 2.24
C VAL A 25 1.51 5.39 2.88
N LEU A 26 1.56 5.43 4.20
CA LEU A 26 2.42 6.36 4.92
C LEU A 26 3.75 5.68 5.22
N VAL A 27 4.83 6.30 4.79
CA VAL A 27 6.19 5.77 4.97
C VAL A 27 7.08 6.73 5.74
N ARG A 28 8.09 6.18 6.38
CA ARG A 28 9.12 6.93 7.09
C ARG A 28 9.98 7.75 6.13
N GLY A 29 10.29 8.97 6.53
CA GLY A 29 11.24 9.84 5.84
C GLY A 29 10.65 10.61 4.67
N SER A 30 11.47 11.40 4.02
CA SER A 30 11.12 12.18 2.84
C SER A 30 11.42 11.34 1.60
N ALA A 31 10.38 10.80 0.99
CA ALA A 31 10.49 10.02 -0.24
C ALA A 31 10.64 10.95 -1.46
N ALA A 32 11.19 10.43 -2.56
CA ALA A 32 11.18 11.10 -3.85
C ALA A 32 9.75 11.42 -4.30
N SER A 33 9.57 12.39 -5.18
CA SER A 33 8.24 12.77 -5.70
C SER A 33 7.54 11.62 -6.44
N SER A 34 8.31 10.75 -7.08
CA SER A 34 7.83 9.52 -7.70
C SER A 34 8.98 8.51 -7.83
N GLY A 35 8.64 7.26 -8.04
CA GLY A 35 9.63 6.22 -8.26
C GLY A 35 9.03 4.91 -8.76
N GLU A 36 9.91 4.10 -9.31
CA GLU A 36 9.62 2.75 -9.75
C GLU A 36 10.59 1.78 -9.07
N ILE A 37 10.07 0.68 -8.55
CA ILE A 37 10.85 -0.38 -7.93
C ILE A 37 10.60 -1.65 -8.72
N ASP A 38 11.52 -1.95 -9.61
CA ASP A 38 11.56 -3.19 -10.41
C ASP A 38 12.62 -4.11 -9.80
N ARG A 39 12.23 -4.85 -8.78
CA ARG A 39 13.12 -5.74 -8.05
C ARG A 39 12.43 -7.04 -7.68
N PRO A 40 12.97 -8.18 -8.12
CA PRO A 40 12.42 -9.49 -7.78
C PRO A 40 12.34 -9.72 -6.27
N LEU A 41 11.30 -10.39 -5.83
CA LEU A 41 11.07 -10.74 -4.45
C LEU A 41 11.09 -12.26 -4.27
N THR A 42 11.76 -12.72 -3.22
CA THR A 42 11.82 -14.13 -2.86
C THR A 42 10.49 -14.59 -2.28
N GLY A 43 9.90 -15.61 -2.87
CA GLY A 43 8.69 -16.26 -2.38
C GLY A 43 8.96 -17.24 -1.23
N ALA A 44 7.89 -17.82 -0.69
CA ALA A 44 7.98 -18.82 0.40
C ALA A 44 8.76 -20.08 0.01
N ASN A 45 8.80 -20.41 -1.28
CA ASN A 45 9.56 -21.54 -1.83
C ASN A 45 11.03 -21.22 -2.14
N GLY A 46 11.55 -20.07 -1.70
CA GLY A 46 12.92 -19.61 -1.96
C GLY A 46 13.18 -19.10 -3.37
N LYS A 47 12.22 -19.21 -4.30
CA LYS A 47 12.35 -18.73 -5.67
C LYS A 47 12.08 -17.24 -5.77
N LYS A 48 12.90 -16.53 -6.53
CA LYS A 48 12.68 -15.12 -6.87
C LYS A 48 11.64 -15.01 -7.99
N LYS A 49 10.75 -14.04 -7.85
CA LYS A 49 9.74 -13.70 -8.87
C LYS A 49 9.75 -12.21 -9.10
N ASP A 50 9.61 -11.81 -10.36
CA ASP A 50 9.54 -10.40 -10.73
C ASP A 50 8.45 -9.67 -9.95
N ALA A 51 8.76 -8.47 -9.53
CA ALA A 51 7.86 -7.63 -8.79
C ALA A 51 8.06 -6.17 -9.17
N LEU A 52 7.00 -5.51 -9.60
CA LEU A 52 7.00 -4.12 -10.04
C LEU A 52 6.04 -3.30 -9.20
N THR A 53 6.56 -2.25 -8.60
CA THR A 53 5.83 -1.26 -7.79
C THR A 53 6.16 0.13 -8.29
N ARG A 54 5.15 0.98 -8.47
CA ARG A 54 5.31 2.42 -8.73
C ARG A 54 4.68 3.21 -7.62
N PHE A 55 5.28 4.34 -7.29
CA PHE A 55 4.72 5.27 -6.31
C PHE A 55 4.83 6.72 -6.75
N GLU A 56 3.92 7.50 -6.23
CA GLU A 56 3.87 8.95 -6.36
C GLU A 56 3.62 9.53 -4.96
N LYS A 57 4.42 10.52 -4.58
CA LYS A 57 4.27 11.20 -3.30
C LYS A 57 3.12 12.20 -3.39
N ILE A 58 2.12 12.04 -2.52
CA ILE A 58 1.00 12.98 -2.37
C ILE A 58 1.46 14.19 -1.55
N GLY A 59 2.21 13.95 -0.48
CA GLY A 59 2.73 15.01 0.37
C GLY A 59 3.52 14.47 1.55
N GLU A 60 3.98 15.39 2.40
CA GLU A 60 4.77 15.07 3.58
C GLU A 60 4.08 15.56 4.85
N VAL A 61 4.21 14.81 5.92
CA VAL A 61 3.74 15.16 7.25
C VAL A 61 4.62 14.51 8.30
N TYR A 62 5.09 15.28 9.26
CA TYR A 62 5.82 14.81 10.45
C TYR A 62 6.88 13.74 10.16
N ARG A 63 7.90 14.09 9.36
CA ARG A 63 9.01 13.19 8.95
C ARG A 63 8.55 11.90 8.23
N SER A 64 7.40 11.97 7.61
CA SER A 64 6.80 10.87 6.86
C SER A 64 6.30 11.37 5.51
N SER A 65 6.17 10.47 4.57
CA SER A 65 5.62 10.75 3.24
C SER A 65 4.37 9.91 3.00
N LEU A 66 3.29 10.54 2.56
CA LEU A 66 2.10 9.84 2.08
C LEU A 66 2.27 9.54 0.59
N LEU A 67 2.20 8.28 0.24
CA LEU A 67 2.40 7.78 -1.11
C LEU A 67 1.12 7.17 -1.67
N ARG A 68 0.86 7.44 -2.95
CA ARG A 68 -0.04 6.64 -3.78
C ARG A 68 0.80 5.58 -4.47
N VAL A 69 0.50 4.32 -4.22
CA VAL A 69 1.32 3.18 -4.69
C VAL A 69 0.49 2.29 -5.59
N ARG A 70 1.00 1.97 -6.77
CA ARG A 70 0.44 0.99 -7.69
C ARG A 70 1.34 -0.23 -7.77
N ILE A 71 0.74 -1.41 -7.75
CA ILE A 71 1.45 -2.66 -7.97
C ILE A 71 0.94 -3.34 -9.24
N PHE A 72 1.89 -3.82 -10.04
CA PHE A 72 1.64 -4.50 -11.33
C PHE A 72 1.79 -6.00 -11.20
N THR A 73 2.26 -6.45 -10.06
CA THR A 73 2.39 -7.84 -9.62
C THR A 73 1.78 -7.96 -8.23
N GLY A 74 1.59 -9.14 -7.71
CA GLY A 74 0.97 -9.39 -6.40
C GLY A 74 1.79 -10.32 -5.52
N ARG A 75 3.06 -9.98 -5.24
CA ARG A 75 3.92 -10.80 -4.37
C ARG A 75 3.61 -10.53 -2.90
N ARG A 76 3.84 -11.53 -2.06
CA ARG A 76 3.61 -11.42 -0.62
C ARG A 76 4.36 -10.22 -0.04
N HIS A 77 3.63 -9.34 0.63
CA HIS A 77 4.16 -8.12 1.25
C HIS A 77 4.95 -7.21 0.28
N GLN A 78 4.60 -7.22 -0.99
CA GLN A 78 5.39 -6.54 -2.04
C GLN A 78 5.65 -5.07 -1.72
N ILE A 79 4.63 -4.28 -1.43
CA ILE A 79 4.75 -2.84 -1.12
C ILE A 79 5.65 -2.65 0.09
N ARG A 80 5.40 -3.40 1.15
CA ARG A 80 6.15 -3.31 2.42
C ARG A 80 7.65 -3.60 2.22
N ARG A 81 7.96 -4.66 1.48
CA ARG A 81 9.35 -5.10 1.19
C ARG A 81 10.06 -4.16 0.24
N HIS A 82 9.39 -3.68 -0.80
CA HIS A 82 9.96 -2.74 -1.75
C HIS A 82 10.29 -1.40 -1.11
N LEU A 83 9.34 -0.81 -0.37
CA LEU A 83 9.55 0.48 0.30
C LEU A 83 10.57 0.39 1.44
N ALA A 84 10.58 -0.70 2.20
CA ALA A 84 11.62 -0.94 3.20
C ALA A 84 13.02 -1.03 2.58
N GLY A 85 13.13 -1.62 1.40
CA GLY A 85 14.39 -1.68 0.64
C GLY A 85 14.93 -0.33 0.19
N LEU A 86 14.08 0.69 0.10
CA LEU A 86 14.47 2.09 -0.15
C LEU A 86 14.79 2.87 1.14
N GLY A 87 14.66 2.24 2.30
CA GLY A 87 14.75 2.94 3.60
C GLY A 87 13.49 3.68 4.02
N HIS A 88 12.39 3.52 3.27
CA HIS A 88 11.08 4.12 3.53
C HIS A 88 10.10 3.08 4.07
N GLN A 89 10.34 2.59 5.28
CA GLN A 89 9.49 1.59 5.90
C GLN A 89 8.07 2.12 6.10
N VAL A 90 7.09 1.26 5.88
CA VAL A 90 5.68 1.59 6.13
C VAL A 90 5.47 1.84 7.63
N ILE A 91 4.82 2.94 7.96
CA ILE A 91 4.49 3.28 9.34
C ILE A 91 3.55 2.25 9.94
N GLY A 92 3.90 1.74 11.10
CA GLY A 92 3.14 0.68 11.79
C GLY A 92 3.45 -0.74 11.32
N ASP A 93 4.37 -0.92 10.40
CA ASP A 93 4.81 -2.26 9.97
C ASP A 93 5.66 -2.93 11.05
N THR A 94 5.17 -4.03 11.60
CA THR A 94 5.83 -4.76 12.69
C THR A 94 6.90 -5.73 12.21
N THR A 95 6.91 -6.06 10.92
CA THR A 95 7.86 -7.01 10.32
C THR A 95 9.06 -6.29 9.69
N TYR A 96 8.79 -5.31 8.81
CA TYR A 96 9.81 -4.59 8.04
C TYR A 96 10.06 -3.18 8.54
N GLY A 97 9.29 -2.71 9.52
CA GLY A 97 9.34 -1.36 10.04
C GLY A 97 10.36 -1.14 11.15
N LYS A 98 10.33 0.06 11.71
CA LYS A 98 11.19 0.49 12.83
C LYS A 98 10.38 0.49 14.13
N GLY A 99 10.61 -0.52 14.98
CA GLY A 99 9.83 -0.75 16.20
C GLY A 99 9.78 0.44 17.16
N LYS A 100 10.89 1.17 17.36
CA LYS A 100 10.94 2.37 18.23
C LYS A 100 10.05 3.49 17.68
N ILE A 101 10.08 3.73 16.37
CA ILE A 101 9.26 4.76 15.70
C ILE A 101 7.79 4.39 15.77
N ASN A 102 7.45 3.14 15.49
CA ASN A 102 6.07 2.67 15.55
C ASN A 102 5.50 2.75 16.98
N ARG A 103 6.31 2.42 17.99
CA ARG A 103 5.91 2.57 19.39
C ARG A 103 5.64 4.03 19.75
N PHE A 104 6.56 4.94 19.42
CA PHE A 104 6.40 6.36 19.63
C PHE A 104 5.12 6.89 18.97
N LEU A 105 4.86 6.54 17.71
CA LEU A 105 3.66 6.99 17.03
C LEU A 105 2.37 6.43 17.63
N ARG A 106 2.40 5.22 18.17
CA ARG A 106 1.25 4.66 18.90
C ARG A 106 0.98 5.40 20.20
N GLU A 107 2.03 5.63 21.00
CA GLU A 107 1.92 6.21 22.33
C GLU A 107 1.60 7.71 22.27
N GLU A 108 2.24 8.47 21.37
CA GLU A 108 2.13 9.93 21.31
C GLU A 108 1.10 10.45 20.31
N HIS A 109 0.79 9.68 19.27
CA HIS A 109 -0.06 10.14 18.16
C HIS A 109 -1.22 9.21 17.83
N GLY A 110 -1.40 8.13 18.57
CA GLY A 110 -2.56 7.24 18.41
C GLY A 110 -2.56 6.43 17.12
N LEU A 111 -1.38 6.00 16.63
CA LEU A 111 -1.29 5.12 15.47
C LEU A 111 -2.08 3.82 15.74
N PRO A 112 -3.17 3.53 15.00
CA PRO A 112 -4.03 2.39 15.30
C PRO A 112 -3.49 1.08 14.75
N ARG A 113 -2.81 1.12 13.60
CA ARG A 113 -2.32 -0.04 12.84
C ARG A 113 -1.34 0.39 11.76
N MET A 114 -0.83 -0.57 11.00
CA MET A 114 -0.02 -0.28 9.81
C MET A 114 -0.78 0.62 8.83
N PHE A 115 -0.12 1.71 8.39
CA PHE A 115 -0.71 2.66 7.46
C PHE A 115 -0.55 2.17 6.02
N LEU A 116 -1.37 1.20 5.67
CA LEU A 116 -1.48 0.63 4.34
C LEU A 116 -2.96 0.42 4.04
N HIS A 117 -3.50 1.14 3.07
CA HIS A 117 -4.91 1.14 2.71
C HIS A 117 -5.08 0.91 1.21
N CYS A 118 -5.86 -0.10 0.85
CA CYS A 118 -6.22 -0.33 -0.55
C CYS A 118 -7.30 0.67 -0.95
N ALA A 119 -6.93 1.67 -1.73
CA ALA A 119 -7.82 2.78 -2.11
C ALA A 119 -8.60 2.50 -3.39
N ARG A 120 -8.05 1.66 -4.28
CA ARG A 120 -8.68 1.42 -5.59
C ARG A 120 -8.31 0.05 -6.13
N LEU A 121 -9.33 -0.66 -6.57
CA LEU A 121 -9.20 -1.93 -7.29
C LEU A 121 -9.94 -1.84 -8.61
N GLY A 122 -9.29 -2.26 -9.69
CA GLY A 122 -9.92 -2.40 -11.00
C GLY A 122 -9.57 -3.75 -11.60
N PHE A 123 -10.58 -4.48 -12.06
CA PHE A 123 -10.41 -5.79 -12.66
C PHE A 123 -11.53 -6.09 -13.67
N GLU A 124 -11.32 -7.08 -14.51
CA GLU A 124 -12.38 -7.58 -15.39
C GLU A 124 -13.28 -8.56 -14.66
N HIS A 125 -14.58 -8.33 -14.75
CA HIS A 125 -15.56 -9.24 -14.15
C HIS A 125 -15.52 -10.61 -14.84
N PRO A 126 -15.35 -11.71 -14.09
CA PRO A 126 -15.16 -13.04 -14.68
C PRO A 126 -16.36 -13.56 -15.48
N GLY A 127 -17.53 -12.96 -15.37
CA GLY A 127 -18.77 -13.40 -16.04
C GLY A 127 -19.19 -12.56 -17.24
N GLY A 128 -18.35 -11.67 -17.80
CA GLY A 128 -18.82 -10.86 -18.92
C GLY A 128 -17.89 -9.79 -19.46
N GLY A 129 -16.60 -9.79 -19.09
CA GLY A 129 -15.61 -8.87 -19.66
C GLY A 129 -15.83 -7.38 -19.31
N LYS A 130 -16.81 -7.05 -18.47
CA LYS A 130 -17.01 -5.69 -17.99
C LYS A 130 -15.93 -5.34 -16.97
N ARG A 131 -15.31 -4.18 -17.14
CA ARG A 131 -14.39 -3.64 -16.14
C ARG A 131 -15.16 -3.21 -14.90
N VAL A 132 -14.76 -3.72 -13.75
CA VAL A 132 -15.25 -3.32 -12.44
C VAL A 132 -14.17 -2.49 -11.77
N GLU A 133 -14.55 -1.34 -11.24
CA GLU A 133 -13.68 -0.50 -10.46
C GLU A 133 -14.33 -0.21 -9.10
N VAL A 134 -13.60 -0.49 -8.03
CA VAL A 134 -14.01 -0.23 -6.65
C VAL A 134 -13.06 0.78 -6.04
N ARG A 135 -13.61 1.79 -5.40
CA ARG A 135 -12.86 2.81 -4.66
C ARG A 135 -13.26 2.79 -3.20
N ALA A 136 -12.29 2.98 -2.33
CA ALA A 136 -12.50 3.13 -0.89
C ALA A 136 -11.73 4.38 -0.44
N PRO A 137 -12.41 5.38 0.12
CA PRO A 137 -11.74 6.53 0.73
C PRO A 137 -10.85 6.06 1.88
N LEU A 138 -9.86 6.88 2.24
CA LEU A 138 -8.97 6.55 3.36
C LEU A 138 -9.78 6.19 4.60
N ALA A 139 -9.48 5.04 5.18
CA ALA A 139 -10.19 4.52 6.35
C ALA A 139 -10.15 5.54 7.50
N GLU A 140 -11.26 5.68 8.22
CA GLU A 140 -11.45 6.70 9.24
C GLU A 140 -10.40 6.68 10.35
N ASP A 141 -9.97 5.50 10.78
CA ASP A 141 -8.92 5.35 11.79
C ASP A 141 -7.57 5.89 11.32
N LEU A 142 -7.21 5.67 10.06
CA LEU A 142 -5.98 6.19 9.46
C LEU A 142 -6.07 7.68 9.18
N ARG A 143 -7.25 8.15 8.77
CA ARG A 143 -7.53 9.57 8.57
C ARG A 143 -7.39 10.35 9.88
N ALA A 144 -7.98 9.86 10.95
CA ALA A 144 -7.89 10.46 12.28
C ALA A 144 -6.44 10.50 12.78
N PHE A 145 -5.67 9.43 12.58
CA PHE A 145 -4.25 9.41 12.89
C PHE A 145 -3.47 10.48 12.11
N LEU A 146 -3.72 10.60 10.81
CA LEU A 146 -3.04 11.58 9.96
C LEU A 146 -3.31 13.01 10.42
N LEU A 147 -4.55 13.31 10.80
CA LEU A 147 -4.95 14.62 11.37
C LEU A 147 -4.26 14.93 12.70
N ASN A 148 -3.98 13.92 13.50
CA ASN A 148 -3.27 14.06 14.78
C ASN A 148 -1.77 14.32 14.66
N LEU A 149 -1.20 14.09 13.47
CA LEU A 149 0.22 14.36 13.26
C LEU A 149 0.48 15.87 13.19
N PRO A 150 1.57 16.36 13.84
CA PRO A 150 1.92 17.78 13.81
C PRO A 150 2.14 18.27 12.37
N GLY A 151 1.52 19.40 12.03
CA GLY A 151 1.72 20.04 10.73
C GLY A 151 1.08 19.34 9.55
N CYS A 152 0.04 18.53 9.77
CA CYS A 152 -0.67 17.88 8.67
C CYS A 152 -1.34 18.92 7.76
N PRO A 153 -0.95 19.00 6.47
CA PRO A 153 -1.59 19.90 5.52
C PRO A 153 -3.03 19.44 5.21
N SER A 154 -4.00 20.36 5.22
CA SER A 154 -5.39 20.03 4.86
C SER A 154 -5.52 19.43 3.47
N GLN A 155 -4.74 19.90 2.52
CA GLN A 155 -4.69 19.38 1.15
C GLN A 155 -4.34 17.89 1.08
N LEU A 156 -3.51 17.39 2.00
CA LEU A 156 -3.12 15.98 2.05
C LEU A 156 -4.31 15.04 2.23
N LEU A 157 -5.34 15.51 2.91
CA LEU A 157 -6.57 14.74 3.19
C LEU A 157 -7.58 14.81 2.04
N GLU A 158 -7.51 15.82 1.21
CA GLU A 158 -8.36 15.96 0.02
C GLU A 158 -7.88 15.05 -1.12
N GLU A 159 -6.57 14.78 -1.18
CA GLU A 159 -5.95 13.94 -2.19
C GLU A 159 -5.84 12.46 -1.78
N ALA A 160 -6.11 12.16 -0.51
CA ALA A 160 -6.04 10.81 0.07
C ALA A 160 -7.44 10.05 0.00
#